data_9254f89cdd3441fd4139b209a4019333
#
_entry.id   9254f89cdd3441fd4139b209a4019333
#
_cell.length_a   1.000
_cell.length_b   1.000
_cell.length_c   1.000
_cell.angle_alpha   90.00
_cell.angle_beta   90.00
_cell.angle_gamma   90.00
#
_symmetry.space_group_name_H-M   'P 1'
#
loop_
_entity.id
_entity.type
_entity.pdbx_description
1 polymer ?
#
loop_
_entity_poly.entity_id
_entity_poly.type
_entity_poly.pdbx_seq_one_letter_code
_entity_poly.pdbx_strand_id
1 'polypeptide(L)'
;MKKILLLATGGTIASVATEDGLSPGTTAEELLSYVPDVKEFADVEVKQILNIDSTNIEPEHWLQIAEEIRKNDSYDGYVITHGTDTMAYTSAALSYLIQNFNKPIVLTGSQKPITDSITDGVKNLMDAIRFASQDDVRGVYVVFDGKAIIGTRAKKLRSKSYSAFDSINYPVAAFIDGPVSYTH
;
A
#
# COMPACT_ATOMS: atom_id res chain seq x y z
N MET A 1 -9.95 1.94 -18.49
CA MET A 1 -9.74 1.44 -17.12
C MET A 1 -8.24 1.40 -16.89
N LYS A 2 -7.75 1.87 -15.74
CA LYS A 2 -6.32 1.87 -15.42
C LYS A 2 -5.83 0.47 -15.08
N LYS A 3 -4.65 0.12 -15.59
CA LYS A 3 -3.97 -1.12 -15.22
C LYS A 3 -3.09 -0.90 -14.00
N ILE A 4 -3.39 -1.59 -12.92
CA ILE A 4 -2.68 -1.47 -11.64
C ILE A 4 -1.96 -2.79 -11.34
N LEU A 5 -0.69 -2.71 -10.98
CA LEU A 5 0.05 -3.85 -10.44
C LEU A 5 0.04 -3.81 -8.92
N LEU A 6 -0.56 -4.82 -8.30
CA LEU A 6 -0.50 -5.05 -6.86
C LEU A 6 0.70 -5.95 -6.54
N LEU A 7 1.68 -5.38 -5.86
CA LEU A 7 2.86 -6.08 -5.35
C LEU A 7 2.65 -6.44 -3.88
N ALA A 8 2.55 -7.72 -3.58
CA ALA A 8 2.40 -8.17 -2.20
C ALA A 8 3.76 -8.48 -1.57
N THR A 9 4.02 -7.88 -0.40
CA THR A 9 5.25 -8.11 0.36
C THR A 9 5.03 -8.80 1.70
N GLY A 10 3.77 -9.09 2.07
CA GLY A 10 3.38 -9.67 3.36
C GLY A 10 2.78 -8.61 4.30
N GLY A 11 3.15 -8.68 5.56
CA GLY A 11 2.61 -7.82 6.62
C GLY A 11 1.26 -8.30 7.17
N THR A 12 0.73 -7.58 8.16
CA THR A 12 -0.49 -7.96 8.89
C THR A 12 -1.70 -8.13 7.97
N ILE A 13 -1.82 -7.34 6.90
CA ILE A 13 -2.94 -7.44 5.96
C ILE A 13 -3.07 -8.83 5.33
N ALA A 14 -1.94 -9.48 5.06
CA ALA A 14 -1.87 -10.82 4.48
C ALA A 14 -1.67 -11.94 5.52
N SER A 15 -1.79 -11.64 6.81
CA SER A 15 -1.62 -12.60 7.89
C SER A 15 -2.95 -13.27 8.24
N VAL A 16 -2.84 -14.44 8.83
CA VAL A 16 -3.95 -15.17 9.46
C VAL A 16 -3.64 -15.41 10.93
N ALA A 17 -4.67 -15.49 11.76
CA ALA A 17 -4.52 -15.81 13.17
C ALA A 17 -4.21 -17.31 13.32
N THR A 18 -3.17 -17.62 14.09
CA THR A 18 -2.79 -18.99 14.49
C THR A 18 -2.69 -19.08 16.00
N GLU A 19 -2.51 -20.28 16.55
CA GLU A 19 -2.35 -20.47 18.00
C GLU A 19 -1.11 -19.72 18.54
N ASP A 20 -0.06 -19.56 17.71
CA ASP A 20 1.19 -18.90 18.08
C ASP A 20 1.22 -17.39 17.73
N GLY A 21 0.11 -16.81 17.22
CA GLY A 21 0.02 -15.42 16.81
C GLY A 21 -0.36 -15.24 15.34
N LEU A 22 0.12 -14.15 14.71
CA LEU A 22 -0.13 -13.89 13.30
C LEU A 22 0.96 -14.53 12.44
N SER A 23 0.55 -15.28 11.42
CA SER A 23 1.44 -15.89 10.43
C SER A 23 1.01 -15.50 9.02
N PRO A 24 1.94 -15.38 8.04
CA PRO A 24 1.58 -15.19 6.65
C PRO A 24 0.66 -16.30 6.16
N GLY A 25 -0.49 -15.96 5.58
CA GLY A 25 -1.47 -16.98 5.20
C GLY A 25 -2.40 -16.59 4.05
N THR A 26 -2.52 -15.30 3.73
CA THR A 26 -3.38 -14.83 2.63
C THR A 26 -2.50 -14.52 1.41
N THR A 27 -2.83 -15.10 0.27
CA THR A 27 -2.12 -14.83 -1.00
C THR A 27 -2.49 -13.47 -1.58
N ALA A 28 -1.70 -12.98 -2.54
CA ALA A 28 -1.97 -11.74 -3.23
C ALA A 28 -3.32 -11.77 -3.98
N GLU A 29 -3.65 -12.91 -4.60
CA GLU A 29 -4.92 -13.13 -5.29
C GLU A 29 -6.10 -13.15 -4.31
N GLU A 30 -5.93 -13.77 -3.15
CA GLU A 30 -6.95 -13.77 -2.11
C GLU A 30 -7.22 -12.37 -1.56
N LEU A 31 -6.19 -11.50 -1.44
CA LEU A 31 -6.39 -10.10 -1.03
C LEU A 31 -7.38 -9.37 -1.96
N LEU A 32 -7.30 -9.57 -3.26
CA LEU A 32 -8.25 -8.96 -4.21
C LEU A 32 -9.68 -9.47 -4.06
N SER A 33 -9.87 -10.67 -3.58
CA SER A 33 -11.23 -11.22 -3.37
C SER A 33 -12.02 -10.45 -2.30
N TYR A 34 -11.33 -9.75 -1.40
CA TYR A 34 -11.96 -8.92 -0.36
C TYR A 34 -12.38 -7.52 -0.86
N VAL A 35 -11.95 -7.14 -2.06
CA VAL A 35 -12.25 -5.83 -2.66
C VAL A 35 -12.81 -5.99 -4.09
N PRO A 36 -13.93 -6.73 -4.28
CA PRO A 36 -14.44 -7.06 -5.60
C PRO A 36 -14.81 -5.83 -6.44
N ASP A 37 -15.21 -4.74 -5.79
CA ASP A 37 -15.66 -3.50 -6.43
C ASP A 37 -14.51 -2.75 -7.15
N VAL A 38 -13.25 -3.12 -6.93
CA VAL A 38 -12.12 -2.53 -7.68
C VAL A 38 -12.24 -2.76 -9.18
N LYS A 39 -12.90 -3.85 -9.60
CA LYS A 39 -13.14 -4.17 -11.02
C LYS A 39 -14.02 -3.15 -11.74
N GLU A 40 -14.72 -2.29 -11.01
CA GLU A 40 -15.54 -1.23 -11.61
C GLU A 40 -14.69 -0.06 -12.14
N PHE A 41 -13.47 0.14 -11.59
CA PHE A 41 -12.63 1.30 -11.93
C PHE A 41 -11.17 0.99 -12.26
N ALA A 42 -10.66 -0.20 -11.93
CA ALA A 42 -9.29 -0.62 -12.20
C ALA A 42 -9.22 -2.07 -12.68
N ASP A 43 -8.25 -2.34 -13.58
CA ASP A 43 -7.81 -3.68 -13.96
C ASP A 43 -6.57 -3.99 -13.12
N VAL A 44 -6.70 -4.90 -12.15
CA VAL A 44 -5.66 -5.18 -11.16
C VAL A 44 -5.05 -6.54 -11.40
N GLU A 45 -3.77 -6.54 -11.71
CA GLU A 45 -2.93 -7.74 -11.70
C GLU A 45 -2.14 -7.82 -10.40
N VAL A 46 -1.90 -9.04 -9.92
CA VAL A 46 -1.21 -9.27 -8.64
C VAL A 46 0.08 -10.03 -8.82
N LYS A 47 1.06 -9.68 -7.99
CA LYS A 47 2.34 -10.39 -7.93
C LYS A 47 2.84 -10.45 -6.49
N GLN A 48 3.03 -11.66 -5.97
CA GLN A 48 3.71 -11.89 -4.71
C GLN A 48 5.21 -11.76 -4.91
N ILE A 49 5.86 -10.80 -4.28
CA ILE A 49 7.31 -10.59 -4.39
C ILE A 49 8.05 -10.90 -3.09
N LEU A 50 7.41 -10.70 -1.95
CA LEU A 50 7.89 -11.04 -0.62
C LEU A 50 6.71 -11.56 0.21
N ASN A 51 7.02 -12.27 1.30
CA ASN A 51 6.03 -12.69 2.28
C ASN A 51 6.65 -12.66 3.68
N ILE A 52 6.93 -11.45 4.16
CA ILE A 52 7.70 -11.24 5.40
C ILE A 52 7.00 -10.24 6.31
N ASP A 53 7.29 -10.32 7.60
CA ASP A 53 6.99 -9.25 8.53
C ASP A 53 7.86 -8.02 8.19
N SER A 54 7.27 -6.82 8.24
CA SER A 54 7.99 -5.61 7.87
C SER A 54 9.17 -5.28 8.80
N THR A 55 9.20 -5.83 10.00
CA THR A 55 10.37 -5.70 10.90
C THR A 55 11.62 -6.39 10.34
N ASN A 56 11.44 -7.31 9.38
CA ASN A 56 12.52 -8.02 8.68
C ASN A 56 12.84 -7.41 7.30
N ILE A 57 12.28 -6.26 6.97
CA ILE A 57 12.63 -5.53 5.75
C ILE A 57 14.03 -4.97 5.87
N GLU A 58 14.86 -5.27 4.87
CA GLU A 58 16.24 -4.83 4.71
C GLU A 58 16.40 -3.98 3.45
N PRO A 59 17.50 -3.21 3.29
CA PRO A 59 17.71 -2.35 2.11
C PRO A 59 17.64 -3.11 0.78
N GLU A 60 18.07 -4.37 0.75
CA GLU A 60 18.00 -5.25 -0.43
C GLU A 60 16.57 -5.48 -0.90
N HIS A 61 15.61 -5.55 0.02
CA HIS A 61 14.19 -5.68 -0.30
C HIS A 61 13.64 -4.40 -0.96
N TRP A 62 14.11 -3.22 -0.56
CA TRP A 62 13.74 -1.96 -1.25
C TRP A 62 14.25 -1.93 -2.68
N LEU A 63 15.48 -2.41 -2.92
CA LEU A 63 16.05 -2.53 -4.26
C LEU A 63 15.25 -3.52 -5.11
N GLN A 64 14.87 -4.66 -4.54
CA GLN A 64 14.04 -5.68 -5.20
C GLN A 64 12.68 -5.09 -5.61
N ILE A 65 11.99 -4.37 -4.70
CA ILE A 65 10.71 -3.72 -5.00
C ILE A 65 10.88 -2.68 -6.11
N ALA A 66 11.92 -1.84 -6.03
CA ALA A 66 12.19 -0.81 -7.03
C ALA A 66 12.49 -1.40 -8.40
N GLU A 67 13.25 -2.49 -8.45
CA GLU A 67 13.55 -3.20 -9.70
C GLU A 67 12.30 -3.84 -10.30
N GLU A 68 11.45 -4.42 -9.47
CA GLU A 68 10.20 -5.03 -9.91
C GLU A 68 9.26 -3.99 -10.55
N ILE A 69 9.16 -2.81 -9.97
CA ILE A 69 8.38 -1.69 -10.53
C ILE A 69 8.94 -1.28 -11.89
N ARG A 70 10.28 -1.13 -12.01
CA ARG A 70 10.92 -0.73 -13.27
C ARG A 70 10.76 -1.76 -14.39
N LYS A 71 10.81 -3.05 -14.04
CA LYS A 71 10.63 -4.16 -15.00
C LYS A 71 9.21 -4.23 -15.56
N ASN A 72 8.23 -3.74 -14.82
CA ASN A 72 6.81 -3.81 -15.16
C ASN A 72 6.24 -2.42 -15.56
N ASP A 73 6.94 -1.71 -16.44
CA ASP A 73 6.59 -0.34 -16.84
C ASP A 73 5.31 -0.22 -17.69
N SER A 74 4.63 -1.30 -18.00
CA SER A 74 3.37 -1.30 -18.78
C SER A 74 2.12 -0.94 -17.96
N TYR A 75 2.21 -0.91 -16.64
CA TYR A 75 1.09 -0.55 -15.74
C TYR A 75 0.97 0.96 -15.59
N ASP A 76 -0.24 1.44 -15.30
CA ASP A 76 -0.55 2.85 -15.07
C ASP A 76 -0.22 3.29 -13.64
N GLY A 77 -0.16 2.34 -12.70
CA GLY A 77 0.16 2.59 -11.30
C GLY A 77 0.46 1.30 -10.53
N TYR A 78 0.99 1.46 -9.33
CA TYR A 78 1.44 0.37 -8.47
C TYR A 78 0.87 0.52 -7.08
N VAL A 79 0.41 -0.59 -6.51
CA VAL A 79 0.02 -0.68 -5.11
C VAL A 79 0.89 -1.73 -4.44
N ILE A 80 1.42 -1.43 -3.27
CA ILE A 80 2.29 -2.33 -2.51
C ILE A 80 1.62 -2.60 -1.17
N THR A 81 1.24 -3.85 -0.89
CA THR A 81 0.82 -4.22 0.46
C THR A 81 2.04 -4.49 1.32
N HIS A 82 2.08 -3.91 2.51
CA HIS A 82 3.25 -3.86 3.35
C HIS A 82 2.88 -3.87 4.84
N GLY A 83 3.73 -4.42 5.68
CA GLY A 83 3.57 -4.33 7.13
C GLY A 83 3.73 -2.89 7.63
N THR A 84 2.95 -2.51 8.64
CA THR A 84 2.84 -1.11 9.07
C THR A 84 4.06 -0.58 9.81
N ASP A 85 4.89 -1.45 10.42
CA ASP A 85 6.00 -1.01 11.30
C ASP A 85 7.10 -0.28 10.54
N THR A 86 7.42 -0.71 9.32
CA THR A 86 8.48 -0.09 8.50
C THR A 86 7.97 0.50 7.18
N MET A 87 6.66 0.56 6.95
CA MET A 87 6.07 1.13 5.74
C MET A 87 6.55 2.56 5.46
N ALA A 88 6.68 3.39 6.48
CA ALA A 88 7.17 4.76 6.35
C ALA A 88 8.62 4.81 5.84
N TYR A 89 9.47 3.87 6.25
CA TYR A 89 10.84 3.78 5.78
C TYR A 89 10.90 3.27 4.34
N THR A 90 10.12 2.25 4.00
CA THR A 90 10.03 1.73 2.64
C THR A 90 9.50 2.79 1.67
N SER A 91 8.47 3.54 2.05
CA SER A 91 7.93 4.62 1.20
C SER A 91 8.94 5.75 0.98
N ALA A 92 9.69 6.13 2.01
CA ALA A 92 10.77 7.10 1.89
C ALA A 92 11.89 6.57 0.98
N ALA A 93 12.36 5.33 1.20
CA ALA A 93 13.40 4.70 0.38
C ALA A 93 13.02 4.65 -1.10
N LEU A 94 11.80 4.20 -1.42
CA LEU A 94 11.30 4.14 -2.80
C LEU A 94 11.21 5.53 -3.44
N SER A 95 10.88 6.56 -2.66
CA SER A 95 10.84 7.96 -3.15
C SER A 95 12.20 8.45 -3.65
N TYR A 96 13.31 7.95 -3.07
CA TYR A 96 14.67 8.29 -3.50
C TYR A 96 15.23 7.32 -4.54
N LEU A 97 14.85 6.04 -4.46
CA LEU A 97 15.29 5.02 -5.41
C LEU A 97 14.62 5.17 -6.79
N ILE A 98 13.35 5.61 -6.82
CA ILE A 98 12.56 5.70 -8.04
C ILE A 98 12.24 7.17 -8.33
N GLN A 99 13.24 7.89 -8.87
CA GLN A 99 13.09 9.30 -9.24
C GLN A 99 12.61 9.46 -10.69
N ASN A 100 11.93 10.58 -10.97
CA ASN A 100 11.41 10.93 -12.30
C ASN A 100 10.45 9.90 -12.89
N PHE A 101 9.72 9.22 -12.02
CA PHE A 101 8.76 8.20 -12.40
C PHE A 101 7.35 8.81 -12.46
N ASN A 102 6.77 8.83 -13.66
CA ASN A 102 5.52 9.53 -13.95
C ASN A 102 4.25 8.71 -13.62
N LYS A 103 4.35 7.80 -12.66
CA LYS A 103 3.23 6.94 -12.24
C LYS A 103 3.13 6.90 -10.73
N PRO A 104 1.93 6.67 -10.17
CA PRO A 104 1.77 6.50 -8.73
C PRO A 104 2.34 5.18 -8.23
N ILE A 105 2.99 5.23 -7.08
CA ILE A 105 3.43 4.07 -6.28
C ILE A 105 2.82 4.25 -4.90
N VAL A 106 1.86 3.42 -4.54
CA VAL A 106 1.06 3.57 -3.33
C VAL A 106 1.30 2.41 -2.40
N LEU A 107 1.83 2.69 -1.20
CA LEU A 107 1.96 1.70 -0.15
C LEU A 107 0.73 1.72 0.74
N THR A 108 0.27 0.53 1.13
CA THR A 108 -0.82 0.36 2.08
C THR A 108 -0.64 -0.92 2.89
N GLY A 109 -1.49 -1.10 3.87
CA GLY A 109 -1.49 -2.26 4.76
C GLY A 109 -2.65 -2.17 5.74
N SER A 110 -2.57 -2.90 6.84
CA SER A 110 -3.60 -2.84 7.87
C SER A 110 -3.05 -3.09 9.27
N GLN A 111 -3.80 -2.65 10.26
CA GLN A 111 -3.54 -2.98 11.67
C GLN A 111 -4.07 -4.37 12.03
N LYS A 112 -5.03 -4.90 11.24
CA LYS A 112 -5.60 -6.23 11.41
C LYS A 112 -5.54 -7.02 10.11
N PRO A 113 -5.48 -8.37 10.20
CA PRO A 113 -5.60 -9.23 9.02
C PRO A 113 -6.84 -8.88 8.19
N ILE A 114 -6.75 -9.00 6.87
CA ILE A 114 -7.89 -8.71 6.00
C ILE A 114 -9.07 -9.66 6.25
N THR A 115 -8.80 -10.83 6.79
CA THR A 115 -9.77 -11.86 7.18
C THR A 115 -10.54 -11.53 8.47
N ASP A 116 -10.08 -10.56 9.26
CA ASP A 116 -10.74 -10.15 10.51
C ASP A 116 -12.05 -9.40 10.20
N SER A 117 -13.12 -9.70 10.91
CA SER A 117 -14.45 -9.08 10.72
C SER A 117 -14.49 -7.57 10.97
N ILE A 118 -13.53 -7.04 11.71
CA ILE A 118 -13.39 -5.60 12.00
C ILE A 118 -12.08 -5.04 11.42
N THR A 119 -11.63 -5.58 10.28
CA THR A 119 -10.38 -5.16 9.63
C THR A 119 -10.48 -3.75 9.05
N ASP A 120 -9.37 -3.02 9.10
CA ASP A 120 -9.12 -1.81 8.32
C ASP A 120 -8.56 -2.12 6.91
N GLY A 121 -8.18 -3.39 6.66
CA GLY A 121 -7.48 -3.81 5.45
C GLY A 121 -8.30 -3.63 4.16
N VAL A 122 -9.59 -3.95 4.20
CA VAL A 122 -10.50 -3.83 3.04
C VAL A 122 -10.57 -2.37 2.57
N LYS A 123 -10.83 -1.44 3.50
CA LYS A 123 -10.90 -0.02 3.18
C LYS A 123 -9.55 0.50 2.69
N ASN A 124 -8.47 0.20 3.38
CA ASN A 124 -7.14 0.67 3.02
C ASN A 124 -6.70 0.18 1.63
N LEU A 125 -6.95 -1.09 1.30
CA LEU A 125 -6.63 -1.65 -0.01
C LEU A 125 -7.46 -1.02 -1.12
N MET A 126 -8.79 -0.88 -0.91
CA MET A 126 -9.69 -0.21 -1.83
C MET A 126 -9.24 1.23 -2.12
N ASP A 127 -8.98 2.00 -1.07
CA ASP A 127 -8.56 3.40 -1.15
C ASP A 127 -7.21 3.53 -1.88
N ALA A 128 -6.26 2.62 -1.62
CA ALA A 128 -4.95 2.61 -2.27
C ALA A 128 -5.07 2.36 -3.78
N ILE A 129 -5.88 1.38 -4.20
CA ILE A 129 -6.10 1.10 -5.62
C ILE A 129 -6.83 2.26 -6.28
N ARG A 130 -7.84 2.84 -5.63
CA ARG A 130 -8.57 4.01 -6.12
C ARG A 130 -7.65 5.22 -6.31
N PHE A 131 -6.78 5.50 -5.34
CA PHE A 131 -5.81 6.59 -5.43
C PHE A 131 -4.77 6.35 -6.52
N ALA A 132 -4.25 5.12 -6.65
CA ALA A 132 -3.31 4.74 -7.70
C ALA A 132 -3.91 4.81 -9.12
N SER A 133 -5.25 4.80 -9.22
CA SER A 133 -5.97 4.86 -10.50
C SER A 133 -6.26 6.30 -10.98
N GLN A 134 -5.87 7.33 -10.21
CA GLN A 134 -6.09 8.73 -10.61
C GLN A 134 -5.11 9.17 -11.70
N ASP A 135 -5.58 10.02 -12.63
CA ASP A 135 -4.77 10.48 -13.77
C ASP A 135 -3.62 11.40 -13.39
N ASP A 136 -3.80 12.20 -12.34
CA ASP A 136 -2.87 13.28 -11.96
C ASP A 136 -1.89 12.89 -10.83
N VAL A 137 -1.99 11.67 -10.30
CA VAL A 137 -1.11 11.21 -9.21
C VAL A 137 0.24 10.72 -9.76
N ARG A 138 1.32 11.20 -9.18
CA ARG A 138 2.71 10.84 -9.50
C ARG A 138 3.53 10.71 -8.23
N GLY A 139 4.47 9.78 -8.22
CA GLY A 139 5.40 9.59 -7.11
C GLY A 139 4.90 8.58 -6.07
N VAL A 140 5.52 8.59 -4.90
CA VAL A 140 5.33 7.58 -3.85
C VAL A 140 4.45 8.14 -2.72
N TYR A 141 3.46 7.35 -2.33
CA TYR A 141 2.50 7.70 -1.27
C TYR A 141 2.26 6.53 -0.32
N VAL A 142 1.88 6.86 0.90
CA VAL A 142 1.22 5.93 1.82
C VAL A 142 -0.27 6.28 1.85
N VAL A 143 -1.13 5.32 1.56
CA VAL A 143 -2.58 5.46 1.70
C VAL A 143 -3.04 4.62 2.88
N PHE A 144 -3.59 5.28 3.89
CA PHE A 144 -4.02 4.63 5.13
C PHE A 144 -5.11 5.45 5.81
N ASP A 145 -6.16 4.79 6.28
CA ASP A 145 -7.30 5.42 6.98
C ASP A 145 -7.90 6.61 6.20
N GLY A 146 -8.08 6.45 4.88
CA GLY A 146 -8.66 7.46 4.01
C GLY A 146 -7.76 8.66 3.71
N LYS A 147 -6.47 8.61 4.05
CA LYS A 147 -5.49 9.67 3.79
C LYS A 147 -4.43 9.21 2.81
N ALA A 148 -4.11 10.05 1.81
CA ALA A 148 -2.94 9.88 0.98
C ALA A 148 -1.83 10.81 1.50
N ILE A 149 -0.71 10.22 1.92
CA ILE A 149 0.42 10.90 2.55
C ILE A 149 1.63 10.74 1.64
N ILE A 150 2.35 11.83 1.35
CA ILE A 150 3.61 11.76 0.57
C ILE A 150 4.59 10.81 1.25
N GLY A 151 5.19 9.91 0.51
CA GLY A 151 6.01 8.82 1.04
C GLY A 151 7.17 9.26 1.92
N THR A 152 7.78 10.42 1.64
CA THR A 152 8.85 11.00 2.48
C THR A 152 8.33 11.71 3.72
N ARG A 153 7.02 11.85 3.89
CA ARG A 153 6.38 12.56 5.03
C ARG A 153 5.57 11.63 5.93
N ALA A 154 5.34 10.40 5.51
CA ALA A 154 4.57 9.43 6.28
C ALA A 154 5.33 9.02 7.55
N LYS A 155 4.61 8.96 8.66
CA LYS A 155 5.11 8.43 9.93
C LYS A 155 4.03 7.63 10.65
N LYS A 156 4.37 6.44 11.15
CA LYS A 156 3.51 5.68 12.05
C LYS A 156 3.56 6.31 13.44
N LEU A 157 2.44 6.86 13.88
CA LEU A 157 2.31 7.53 15.18
C LEU A 157 1.60 6.66 16.21
N ARG A 158 0.84 5.66 15.78
CA ARG A 158 0.04 4.81 16.68
C ARG A 158 0.18 3.34 16.29
N SER A 159 0.39 2.49 17.29
CA SER A 159 0.61 1.05 17.08
C SER A 159 -0.68 0.23 17.00
N LYS A 160 -1.79 0.74 17.52
CA LYS A 160 -3.07 -0.01 17.62
C LYS A 160 -4.24 0.65 16.91
N SER A 161 -4.22 1.97 16.75
CA SER A 161 -5.30 2.72 16.10
C SER A 161 -5.30 2.48 14.59
N TYR A 162 -6.48 2.44 13.98
CA TYR A 162 -6.62 2.43 12.52
C TYR A 162 -6.10 3.72 11.90
N SER A 163 -6.20 4.86 12.57
CA SER A 163 -5.52 6.11 12.19
C SER A 163 -4.05 6.07 12.61
N ALA A 164 -3.29 5.11 12.06
CA ALA A 164 -1.93 4.82 12.48
C ALA A 164 -0.88 5.79 11.92
N PHE A 165 -1.10 6.31 10.71
CA PHE A 165 -0.16 7.17 10.00
C PHE A 165 -0.61 8.61 9.93
N ASP A 166 0.36 9.53 9.92
CA ASP A 166 0.10 10.93 9.64
C ASP A 166 1.26 11.56 8.86
N SER A 167 1.00 12.75 8.29
CA SER A 167 1.98 13.52 7.53
C SER A 167 2.76 14.45 8.47
N ILE A 168 4.09 14.39 8.43
CA ILE A 168 4.95 15.15 9.32
C ILE A 168 5.42 16.45 8.64
N ASN A 169 5.08 17.59 9.23
CA ASN A 169 5.45 18.92 8.77
C ASN A 169 5.10 19.20 7.30
N TYR A 170 4.05 18.56 6.80
CA TYR A 170 3.53 18.74 5.47
C TYR A 170 2.04 18.33 5.43
N PRO A 171 1.18 18.98 4.63
CA PRO A 171 -0.21 18.59 4.52
C PRO A 171 -0.38 17.16 4.01
N VAL A 172 -1.49 16.53 4.37
CA VAL A 172 -1.97 15.31 3.71
C VAL A 172 -2.27 15.66 2.24
N ALA A 173 -1.82 14.85 1.30
CA ALA A 173 -1.94 15.15 -0.14
C ALA A 173 -3.39 15.06 -0.63
N ALA A 174 -4.13 14.09 -0.11
CA ALA A 174 -5.55 13.89 -0.45
C ALA A 174 -6.28 13.13 0.65
N PHE A 175 -7.61 13.30 0.68
CA PHE A 175 -8.53 12.48 1.43
C PHE A 175 -9.34 11.60 0.48
N ILE A 176 -9.60 10.34 0.89
CA ILE A 176 -10.33 9.35 0.12
C ILE A 176 -11.53 8.91 0.95
N ASP A 177 -12.71 9.36 0.56
CA ASP A 177 -13.99 8.98 1.14
C ASP A 177 -14.99 8.66 0.00
N GLY A 178 -14.75 7.52 -0.65
CA GLY A 178 -15.33 7.22 -1.95
C GLY A 178 -14.58 7.99 -3.06
N PRO A 179 -14.91 9.23 -3.40
CA PRO A 179 -14.09 10.06 -4.29
C PRO A 179 -12.78 10.48 -3.63
N VAL A 180 -11.81 10.87 -4.47
CA VAL A 180 -10.52 11.44 -4.04
C VAL A 180 -10.65 12.96 -4.03
N SER A 181 -10.31 13.58 -2.89
CA SER A 181 -10.28 15.04 -2.71
C SER A 181 -8.87 15.49 -2.38
N TYR A 182 -8.24 16.24 -3.28
CA TYR A 182 -6.89 16.77 -3.09
C TYR A 182 -6.91 18.00 -2.17
N THR A 183 -5.86 18.19 -1.39
CA THR A 183 -5.75 19.32 -0.46
C THR A 183 -5.04 20.52 -1.08
N HIS A 184 -4.36 20.36 -2.19
CA HIS A 184 -3.68 21.42 -2.98
C HIS A 184 -3.22 20.92 -4.35
#